data_836df93f56007e8859fd5117f480791e
#
_entry.id   836df93f56007e8859fd5117f480791e
#
_cell.length_a   1.000
_cell.length_b   1.000
_cell.length_c   1.000
_cell.angle_alpha   90.00
_cell.angle_beta   90.00
_cell.angle_gamma   90.00
#
_symmetry.space_group_name_H-M   'P 1'
#
loop_
_entity.id
_entity.type
_entity.pdbx_description
1 polymer ?
#
loop_
_entity_poly.entity_id
_entity_poly.type
_entity_poly.pdbx_seq_one_letter_code
_entity_poly.pdbx_strand_id
1 'polypeptide(L)'
;KFSRLKNQFFFFMKKKFGWEKVNNNWAAVCGGCVGMTFIYERPDLMKKISQRFLDIMYEYLNGFGDDGACAEGLDYWIYGFGYFLYFADVYREFTGGQTDLLDDEKVKYIAQFQQNMYLSGNAAISFSDSSRYAYFERGMTDYLKTYYGKEIIPPDNKFSCEKPACSRFAHFIRSYLWRDEYKAYNQDDDFIFYPDAQWYIRKLNSFGFAAKGGNNGESHNHNDIGSFIIAYEGKQIFADIGAGEYTSDYFSENRYKYLCTSSLGHSVPIINGYAQKDGIEYNAEIIKADKDEFCLDISGAYGIEEVRAVIRKFEIMSDTVILTDEFKIEGERCNIIERFISVINPEYI
;
A
#
# COMPACT_ATOMS: atom_id res chain seq x y z
N LYS A 1 28.85 -15.84 24.32
CA LYS A 1 27.89 -15.15 23.41
C LYS A 1 28.55 -14.76 22.08
N PHE A 2 29.77 -14.19 22.04
CA PHE A 2 30.45 -13.73 20.82
C PHE A 2 30.81 -14.84 19.81
N SER A 3 31.11 -16.07 20.26
CA SER A 3 31.40 -17.17 19.34
C SER A 3 30.20 -17.64 18.53
N ARG A 4 29.00 -17.52 19.08
CA ARG A 4 27.74 -17.89 18.42
C ARG A 4 27.39 -16.92 17.29
N LEU A 5 27.61 -15.61 17.48
CA LEU A 5 27.42 -14.58 16.46
C LEU A 5 28.40 -14.76 15.28
N LYS A 6 29.70 -15.03 15.55
CA LYS A 6 30.68 -15.26 14.49
C LYS A 6 30.27 -16.40 13.55
N ASN A 7 29.74 -17.50 14.10
CA ASN A 7 29.28 -18.62 13.30
C ASN A 7 28.07 -18.27 12.42
N GLN A 8 27.19 -17.37 12.86
CA GLN A 8 26.02 -16.94 12.10
C GLN A 8 26.42 -16.10 10.88
N PHE A 9 27.38 -15.19 10.98
CA PHE A 9 27.89 -14.45 9.83
C PHE A 9 28.46 -15.37 8.74
N PHE A 10 29.28 -16.35 9.13
CA PHE A 10 29.81 -17.34 8.18
C PHE A 10 28.73 -18.25 7.60
N PHE A 11 27.72 -18.60 8.38
CA PHE A 11 26.57 -19.35 7.90
C PHE A 11 25.79 -18.57 6.85
N PHE A 12 25.51 -17.28 7.12
CA PHE A 12 24.84 -16.40 6.17
C PHE A 12 25.63 -16.28 4.87
N MET A 13 26.95 -16.11 4.92
CA MET A 13 27.78 -16.01 3.72
C MET A 13 27.72 -17.26 2.82
N LYS A 14 27.48 -18.42 3.39
CA LYS A 14 27.47 -19.70 2.66
C LYS A 14 26.08 -20.12 2.17
N LYS A 15 25.02 -19.65 2.81
CA LYS A 15 23.64 -20.05 2.51
C LYS A 15 22.88 -18.91 1.85
N LYS A 16 22.03 -19.25 0.87
CA LYS A 16 20.98 -18.37 0.34
C LYS A 16 19.66 -18.66 1.05
N PHE A 17 18.86 -17.61 1.24
CA PHE A 17 17.57 -17.69 1.93
C PHE A 17 16.45 -17.37 0.94
N GLY A 18 15.27 -17.96 1.13
CA GLY A 18 14.13 -17.72 0.25
C GLY A 18 13.72 -16.25 0.16
N TRP A 19 13.76 -15.53 1.28
CA TRP A 19 13.43 -14.11 1.33
C TRP A 19 14.37 -13.17 0.55
N GLU A 20 15.52 -13.64 0.09
CA GLU A 20 16.43 -12.85 -0.76
C GLU A 20 15.94 -12.69 -2.21
N LYS A 21 14.93 -13.46 -2.61
CA LYS A 21 14.41 -13.52 -3.97
C LYS A 21 12.91 -13.20 -4.05
N VAL A 22 12.35 -12.65 -2.98
CA VAL A 22 10.96 -12.22 -2.97
C VAL A 22 10.91 -10.70 -3.14
N ASN A 23 9.93 -10.24 -3.90
CA ASN A 23 9.71 -8.83 -4.21
C ASN A 23 8.71 -8.16 -3.25
N ASN A 24 8.68 -8.57 -2.00
CA ASN A 24 7.79 -8.03 -0.97
C ASN A 24 8.57 -7.57 0.26
N ASN A 25 7.87 -7.10 1.28
CA ASN A 25 8.45 -6.55 2.50
C ASN A 25 9.49 -7.46 3.20
N TRP A 26 9.41 -8.79 3.04
CA TRP A 26 10.38 -9.73 3.65
C TRP A 26 11.81 -9.51 3.15
N ALA A 27 12.00 -9.16 1.88
CA ALA A 27 13.33 -8.84 1.35
C ALA A 27 13.93 -7.63 2.06
N ALA A 28 13.19 -6.52 2.15
CA ALA A 28 13.66 -5.31 2.81
C ALA A 28 13.86 -5.50 4.32
N VAL A 29 12.92 -6.13 5.01
CA VAL A 29 12.98 -6.31 6.46
C VAL A 29 14.12 -7.24 6.84
N CYS A 30 14.19 -8.43 6.28
CA CYS A 30 15.24 -9.39 6.59
C CYS A 30 16.60 -8.91 6.04
N GLY A 31 16.64 -8.47 4.78
CA GLY A 31 17.85 -7.95 4.16
C GLY A 31 18.39 -6.72 4.85
N GLY A 32 17.53 -5.75 5.15
CA GLY A 32 17.91 -4.52 5.86
C GLY A 32 18.46 -4.80 7.26
N CYS A 33 17.74 -5.61 8.08
CA CYS A 33 18.22 -5.98 9.41
C CYS A 33 19.57 -6.70 9.38
N VAL A 34 19.72 -7.70 8.50
CA VAL A 34 20.95 -8.46 8.39
C VAL A 34 22.07 -7.60 7.82
N GLY A 35 21.79 -6.80 6.78
CA GLY A 35 22.77 -5.89 6.16
C GLY A 35 23.31 -4.86 7.13
N MET A 36 22.45 -4.16 7.87
CA MET A 36 22.86 -3.22 8.91
C MET A 36 23.70 -3.92 10.01
N THR A 37 23.33 -5.14 10.40
CA THR A 37 24.12 -5.92 11.37
C THR A 37 25.51 -6.23 10.84
N PHE A 38 25.67 -6.57 9.56
CA PHE A 38 26.99 -6.74 8.94
C PHE A 38 27.78 -5.44 8.93
N ILE A 39 27.17 -4.31 8.61
CA ILE A 39 27.86 -3.01 8.55
C ILE A 39 28.43 -2.67 9.94
N TYR A 40 27.65 -2.81 11.00
CA TYR A 40 28.09 -2.44 12.35
C TYR A 40 29.04 -3.46 12.99
N GLU A 41 28.79 -4.75 12.83
CA GLU A 41 29.54 -5.78 13.55
C GLU A 41 30.69 -6.36 12.73
N ARG A 42 30.58 -6.39 11.39
CA ARG A 42 31.55 -7.01 10.50
C ARG A 42 31.70 -6.25 9.19
N PRO A 43 32.13 -4.98 9.23
CA PRO A 43 32.32 -4.17 8.02
C PRO A 43 33.32 -4.79 7.03
N ASP A 44 34.27 -5.58 7.54
CA ASP A 44 35.22 -6.35 6.72
C ASP A 44 34.55 -7.42 5.86
N LEU A 45 33.51 -8.06 6.38
CA LEU A 45 32.71 -9.03 5.61
C LEU A 45 31.69 -8.32 4.73
N MET A 46 31.08 -7.22 5.21
CA MET A 46 30.12 -6.45 4.41
C MET A 46 30.72 -6.01 3.08
N LYS A 47 31.96 -5.53 3.08
CA LYS A 47 32.68 -5.16 1.84
C LYS A 47 32.77 -6.30 0.81
N LYS A 48 32.73 -7.56 1.25
CA LYS A 48 32.83 -8.73 0.38
C LYS A 48 31.48 -9.19 -0.19
N ILE A 49 30.39 -8.83 0.47
CA ILE A 49 29.03 -9.28 0.13
C ILE A 49 28.07 -8.14 -0.12
N SER A 50 28.56 -6.92 -0.28
CA SER A 50 27.75 -5.72 -0.52
C SER A 50 26.77 -5.92 -1.66
N GLN A 51 27.22 -6.46 -2.79
CA GLN A 51 26.38 -6.69 -3.96
C GLN A 51 25.16 -7.56 -3.64
N ARG A 52 25.32 -8.58 -2.79
CA ARG A 52 24.20 -9.44 -2.38
C ARG A 52 23.10 -8.66 -1.67
N PHE A 53 23.46 -7.68 -0.84
CA PHE A 53 22.46 -6.83 -0.17
C PHE A 53 21.84 -5.81 -1.12
N LEU A 54 22.59 -5.27 -2.05
CA LEU A 54 22.06 -4.43 -3.11
C LEU A 54 21.05 -5.21 -3.97
N ASP A 55 21.41 -6.43 -4.39
CA ASP A 55 20.50 -7.30 -5.16
C ASP A 55 19.18 -7.55 -4.40
N ILE A 56 19.24 -7.78 -3.08
CA ILE A 56 18.06 -7.96 -2.23
C ILE A 56 17.21 -6.69 -2.18
N MET A 57 17.84 -5.51 -2.05
CA MET A 57 17.11 -4.24 -2.03
C MET A 57 16.47 -3.93 -3.38
N TYR A 58 17.15 -4.19 -4.48
CA TYR A 58 16.56 -4.05 -5.82
C TYR A 58 15.42 -5.06 -6.05
N GLU A 59 15.55 -6.29 -5.55
CA GLU A 59 14.46 -7.27 -5.62
C GLU A 59 13.23 -6.78 -4.86
N TYR A 60 13.41 -6.16 -3.68
CA TYR A 60 12.32 -5.52 -2.96
C TYR A 60 11.66 -4.39 -3.78
N LEU A 61 12.46 -3.51 -4.41
CA LEU A 61 11.95 -2.42 -5.24
C LEU A 61 11.19 -2.91 -6.48
N ASN A 62 11.50 -4.11 -6.99
CA ASN A 62 10.76 -4.75 -8.09
C ASN A 62 9.33 -5.13 -7.70
N GLY A 63 8.99 -5.15 -6.41
CA GLY A 63 7.63 -5.37 -5.93
C GLY A 63 6.70 -4.15 -6.05
N PHE A 64 7.26 -2.99 -6.35
CA PHE A 64 6.47 -1.78 -6.63
C PHE A 64 6.31 -1.60 -8.13
N GLY A 65 5.19 -1.01 -8.55
CA GLY A 65 5.05 -0.47 -9.89
C GLY A 65 6.03 0.67 -10.15
N ASP A 66 6.19 1.07 -11.41
CA ASP A 66 7.05 2.21 -11.77
C ASP A 66 6.48 3.55 -11.27
N ASP A 67 5.18 3.56 -10.97
CA ASP A 67 4.46 4.68 -10.35
C ASP A 67 4.72 4.83 -8.83
N GLY A 68 5.37 3.86 -8.20
CA GLY A 68 5.70 3.85 -6.78
C GLY A 68 4.58 3.39 -5.85
N ALA A 69 3.45 2.93 -6.38
CA ALA A 69 2.35 2.41 -5.55
C ALA A 69 2.77 1.14 -4.80
N CYS A 70 2.34 1.04 -3.54
CA CYS A 70 2.43 -0.17 -2.75
C CYS A 70 1.07 -0.90 -2.76
N ALA A 71 0.92 -1.91 -3.62
CA ALA A 71 -0.33 -2.67 -3.72
C ALA A 71 -0.72 -3.41 -2.43
N GLU A 72 0.25 -3.71 -1.56
CA GLU A 72 0.02 -4.28 -0.23
C GLU A 72 -0.63 -3.28 0.75
N GLY A 73 -0.63 -1.98 0.42
CA GLY A 73 -1.21 -0.89 1.21
C GLY A 73 -0.22 -0.15 2.12
N LEU A 74 -0.73 0.90 2.78
CA LEU A 74 0.08 1.85 3.54
C LEU A 74 0.82 1.22 4.73
N ASP A 75 0.20 0.31 5.47
CA ASP A 75 0.83 -0.33 6.63
C ASP A 75 2.06 -1.16 6.21
N TYR A 76 1.99 -1.81 5.04
CA TYR A 76 3.11 -2.56 4.47
C TYR A 76 4.18 -1.66 3.85
N TRP A 77 3.78 -0.54 3.24
CA TRP A 77 4.73 0.49 2.82
C TRP A 77 5.55 0.98 4.02
N ILE A 78 4.90 1.38 5.11
CA ILE A 78 5.58 1.80 6.34
C ILE A 78 6.55 0.73 6.83
N TYR A 79 6.13 -0.52 6.83
CA TYR A 79 6.94 -1.63 7.32
C TYR A 79 8.13 -1.93 6.40
N GLY A 80 7.87 -2.26 5.14
CA GLY A 80 8.91 -2.69 4.19
C GLY A 80 9.83 -1.54 3.77
N PHE A 81 9.25 -0.43 3.31
CA PHE A 81 10.03 0.72 2.85
C PHE A 81 10.79 1.40 4.00
N GLY A 82 10.28 1.33 5.23
CA GLY A 82 11.04 1.76 6.40
C GLY A 82 12.35 1.02 6.56
N TYR A 83 12.37 -0.31 6.49
CA TYR A 83 13.60 -1.09 6.58
C TYR A 83 14.53 -0.92 5.38
N PHE A 84 13.98 -0.73 4.18
CA PHE A 84 14.76 -0.31 3.01
C PHE A 84 15.45 1.02 3.27
N LEU A 85 14.72 2.03 3.73
CA LEU A 85 15.24 3.36 4.03
C LEU A 85 16.33 3.33 5.10
N TYR A 86 16.14 2.55 6.16
CA TYR A 86 17.13 2.41 7.24
C TYR A 86 18.41 1.76 6.75
N PHE A 87 18.30 0.77 5.89
CA PHE A 87 19.47 0.16 5.25
C PHE A 87 20.15 1.13 4.30
N ALA A 88 19.40 1.83 3.46
CA ALA A 88 19.92 2.79 2.48
C ALA A 88 20.74 3.90 3.15
N ASP A 89 20.22 4.48 4.25
CA ASP A 89 20.90 5.49 5.03
C ASP A 89 22.24 4.99 5.60
N VAL A 90 22.20 3.86 6.29
CA VAL A 90 23.41 3.25 6.89
C VAL A 90 24.40 2.78 5.81
N TYR A 91 23.93 2.29 4.68
CA TYR A 91 24.78 1.84 3.59
C TYR A 91 25.45 3.00 2.86
N ARG A 92 24.74 4.10 2.66
CA ARG A 92 25.31 5.35 2.11
C ARG A 92 26.45 5.86 3.00
N GLU A 93 26.25 5.89 4.32
CA GLU A 93 27.30 6.27 5.28
C GLU A 93 28.48 5.30 5.21
N PHE A 94 28.23 3.98 5.18
CA PHE A 94 29.26 2.95 5.09
C PHE A 94 30.12 3.05 3.82
N THR A 95 29.55 3.47 2.71
CA THR A 95 30.26 3.66 1.43
C THR A 95 30.86 5.05 1.27
N GLY A 96 30.69 5.94 2.26
CA GLY A 96 31.13 7.33 2.16
C GLY A 96 30.42 8.11 1.05
N GLY A 97 29.16 7.77 0.77
CA GLY A 97 28.33 8.37 -0.26
C GLY A 97 28.59 7.88 -1.69
N GLN A 98 29.41 6.84 -1.87
CA GLN A 98 29.68 6.29 -3.22
C GLN A 98 28.49 5.52 -3.79
N THR A 99 27.62 5.03 -2.96
CA THR A 99 26.39 4.35 -3.35
C THR A 99 25.23 4.93 -2.54
N ASP A 100 24.26 5.49 -3.25
CA ASP A 100 23.04 6.02 -2.66
C ASP A 100 21.83 5.37 -3.34
N LEU A 101 21.10 4.54 -2.60
CA LEU A 101 19.89 3.86 -3.09
C LEU A 101 18.70 4.81 -3.23
N LEU A 102 18.78 6.00 -2.65
CA LEU A 102 17.70 6.99 -2.72
C LEU A 102 17.78 7.88 -3.98
N ASP A 103 18.87 7.83 -4.73
CA ASP A 103 19.02 8.58 -6.00
C ASP A 103 18.18 7.98 -7.14
N ASP A 104 17.62 6.79 -6.96
CA ASP A 104 16.76 6.14 -7.93
C ASP A 104 15.41 6.88 -8.03
N GLU A 105 14.98 7.23 -9.25
CA GLU A 105 13.73 7.96 -9.48
C GLU A 105 12.50 7.17 -9.02
N LYS A 106 12.49 5.85 -9.18
CA LYS A 106 11.42 4.98 -8.68
C LYS A 106 11.33 5.05 -7.16
N VAL A 107 12.45 5.10 -6.45
CA VAL A 107 12.49 5.25 -4.98
C VAL A 107 11.87 6.59 -4.55
N LYS A 108 12.04 7.64 -5.33
CA LYS A 108 11.38 8.93 -5.09
C LYS A 108 9.86 8.83 -5.22
N TYR A 109 9.34 8.12 -6.22
CA TYR A 109 7.89 7.88 -6.33
C TYR A 109 7.35 7.03 -5.18
N ILE A 110 8.08 5.98 -4.80
CA ILE A 110 7.73 5.16 -3.63
C ILE A 110 7.71 6.02 -2.35
N ALA A 111 8.65 6.96 -2.19
CA ALA A 111 8.71 7.85 -1.03
C ALA A 111 7.49 8.78 -0.90
N GLN A 112 6.85 9.13 -2.01
CA GLN A 112 5.64 9.96 -2.03
C GLN A 112 4.36 9.19 -1.69
N PHE A 113 4.37 7.86 -1.69
CA PHE A 113 3.17 7.05 -1.52
C PHE A 113 2.42 7.38 -0.24
N GLN A 114 3.09 7.50 0.91
CA GLN A 114 2.44 7.79 2.19
C GLN A 114 1.59 9.07 2.16
N GLN A 115 2.12 10.16 1.61
CA GLN A 115 1.38 11.43 1.57
C GLN A 115 0.10 11.34 0.73
N ASN A 116 0.09 10.48 -0.27
CA ASN A 116 -1.04 10.29 -1.18
C ASN A 116 -2.16 9.46 -0.54
N MET A 117 -1.84 8.65 0.46
CA MET A 117 -2.80 7.74 1.11
C MET A 117 -3.77 8.41 2.09
N TYR A 118 -3.56 9.66 2.48
CA TYR A 118 -4.50 10.37 3.35
C TYR A 118 -5.55 11.12 2.52
N LEU A 119 -6.82 10.75 2.66
CA LEU A 119 -7.95 11.35 1.92
C LEU A 119 -8.50 12.60 2.59
N SER A 120 -8.69 12.56 3.89
CA SER A 120 -9.22 13.68 4.66
C SER A 120 -8.80 13.52 6.11
N GLY A 121 -8.21 14.55 6.70
CA GLY A 121 -7.75 14.46 8.08
C GLY A 121 -6.92 13.18 8.31
N ASN A 122 -7.30 12.35 9.30
CA ASN A 122 -6.63 11.09 9.62
C ASN A 122 -7.19 9.88 8.85
N ALA A 123 -8.22 10.07 8.03
CA ALA A 123 -8.76 8.99 7.22
C ALA A 123 -7.78 8.64 6.09
N ALA A 124 -7.23 7.44 6.15
CA ALA A 124 -6.33 6.90 5.15
C ALA A 124 -7.06 5.93 4.21
N ILE A 125 -6.49 5.69 3.03
CA ILE A 125 -6.90 4.62 2.14
C ILE A 125 -6.54 3.30 2.80
N SER A 126 -7.55 2.44 3.00
CA SER A 126 -7.41 1.14 3.66
C SER A 126 -7.52 -0.04 2.72
N PHE A 127 -7.22 0.15 1.44
CA PHE A 127 -7.16 -0.95 0.49
C PHE A 127 -6.12 -1.99 0.91
N SER A 128 -6.38 -3.24 0.57
CA SER A 128 -5.55 -4.37 0.98
C SER A 128 -5.48 -4.52 2.52
N ASP A 129 -4.44 -5.11 3.05
CA ASP A 129 -4.29 -5.31 4.50
C ASP A 129 -3.84 -4.01 5.23
N SER A 130 -4.53 -2.89 5.00
CA SER A 130 -4.23 -1.60 5.62
C SER A 130 -5.30 -1.12 6.60
N SER A 131 -4.91 -0.27 7.52
CA SER A 131 -5.79 0.32 8.54
C SER A 131 -6.49 1.57 8.02
N ARG A 132 -7.78 1.75 8.35
CA ARG A 132 -8.56 2.94 8.01
C ARG A 132 -7.99 4.25 8.59
N TYR A 133 -7.28 4.14 9.70
CA TYR A 133 -6.60 5.24 10.38
C TYR A 133 -5.14 4.85 10.51
N ALA A 134 -4.40 4.99 9.40
CA ALA A 134 -3.00 4.65 9.39
C ALA A 134 -2.18 5.66 10.22
N TYR A 135 -1.16 5.13 10.88
CA TYR A 135 -0.23 5.96 11.61
C TYR A 135 0.79 6.59 10.65
N PHE A 136 1.12 7.82 10.93
CA PHE A 136 2.12 8.55 10.20
C PHE A 136 3.50 8.34 10.85
N GLU A 137 4.41 7.72 10.11
CA GLU A 137 5.78 7.52 10.60
C GLU A 137 6.61 8.79 10.38
N ARG A 138 6.62 9.63 11.40
CA ARG A 138 7.25 10.95 11.32
C ARG A 138 8.71 10.90 10.93
N GLY A 139 9.53 10.08 11.59
CA GLY A 139 10.97 10.06 11.32
C GLY A 139 11.28 9.69 9.87
N MET A 140 10.56 8.74 9.27
CA MET A 140 10.71 8.42 7.84
C MET A 140 10.40 9.63 6.97
N THR A 141 9.29 10.32 7.23
CA THR A 141 8.88 11.47 6.44
C THR A 141 9.83 12.64 6.59
N ASP A 142 10.29 12.93 7.81
CA ASP A 142 11.25 14.00 8.07
C ASP A 142 12.57 13.73 7.34
N TYR A 143 13.05 12.49 7.37
CA TYR A 143 14.24 12.08 6.64
C TYR A 143 14.05 12.19 5.11
N LEU A 144 12.95 11.66 4.58
CA LEU A 144 12.63 11.75 3.16
C LEU A 144 12.47 13.20 2.70
N LYS A 145 11.86 14.06 3.54
CA LYS A 145 11.75 15.48 3.26
C LYS A 145 13.10 16.18 3.25
N THR A 146 14.00 15.82 4.16
CA THR A 146 15.36 16.35 4.17
C THR A 146 16.10 15.95 2.89
N TYR A 147 15.85 14.75 2.36
CA TYR A 147 16.48 14.22 1.17
C TYR A 147 15.87 14.78 -0.14
N TYR A 148 14.54 14.69 -0.30
CA TYR A 148 13.82 15.08 -1.53
C TYR A 148 13.21 16.49 -1.48
N GLY A 149 13.32 17.20 -0.37
CA GLY A 149 12.87 18.58 -0.24
C GLY A 149 11.36 18.73 -0.37
N LYS A 150 10.92 19.63 -1.28
CA LYS A 150 9.50 19.95 -1.50
C LYS A 150 8.66 18.83 -2.09
N GLU A 151 9.28 17.79 -2.63
CA GLU A 151 8.58 16.64 -3.20
C GLU A 151 7.86 15.81 -2.13
N ILE A 152 8.32 15.88 -0.89
CA ILE A 152 7.69 15.23 0.25
C ILE A 152 6.84 16.25 1.00
N ILE A 153 5.55 16.02 1.02
CA ILE A 153 4.53 16.87 1.66
C ILE A 153 4.00 16.16 2.89
N PRO A 154 4.46 16.54 4.09
CA PRO A 154 3.95 15.93 5.32
C PRO A 154 2.50 16.34 5.54
N PRO A 155 1.62 15.38 5.88
CA PRO A 155 0.25 15.71 6.23
C PRO A 155 0.17 16.52 7.53
N ASP A 156 -0.84 17.39 7.63
CA ASP A 156 -1.07 18.20 8.82
C ASP A 156 -1.55 17.36 10.01
N ASN A 157 -1.06 17.68 11.20
CA ASN A 157 -1.55 17.23 12.52
C ASN A 157 -1.69 15.71 12.79
N LYS A 158 -0.92 14.84 12.12
CA LYS A 158 -1.21 13.41 12.15
C LYS A 158 -0.19 12.57 12.91
N PHE A 159 0.55 13.21 13.79
CA PHE A 159 1.55 12.52 14.58
C PHE A 159 0.90 11.73 15.70
N SER A 160 1.04 10.42 15.64
CA SER A 160 0.84 9.58 16.79
C SER A 160 2.16 8.86 17.10
N CYS A 161 2.84 9.31 18.14
CA CYS A 161 3.88 8.54 18.81
C CYS A 161 3.30 7.42 19.69
N GLU A 162 2.00 7.23 19.68
CA GLU A 162 1.27 6.46 20.68
C GLU A 162 1.09 4.99 20.34
N LYS A 163 1.39 4.57 19.11
CA LYS A 163 1.47 3.13 18.89
C LYS A 163 2.62 2.58 19.69
N PRO A 164 2.39 1.64 20.60
CA PRO A 164 3.48 0.93 21.25
C PRO A 164 4.22 0.11 20.19
N ALA A 165 5.16 0.74 19.54
CA ALA A 165 6.04 0.12 18.56
C ALA A 165 7.09 -0.77 19.25
N CYS A 166 6.73 -1.39 20.38
CA CYS A 166 7.62 -2.32 21.07
C CYS A 166 8.03 -3.49 20.17
N SER A 167 7.23 -3.82 19.17
CA SER A 167 7.57 -4.80 18.14
C SER A 167 8.47 -4.25 17.03
N ARG A 168 8.62 -2.92 16.90
CA ARG A 168 9.33 -2.26 15.80
C ARG A 168 10.25 -1.15 16.30
N PHE A 169 11.19 -1.51 17.14
CA PHE A 169 12.14 -0.57 17.73
C PHE A 169 12.87 0.28 16.68
N ALA A 170 13.16 -0.28 15.50
CA ALA A 170 13.83 0.43 14.43
C ALA A 170 13.05 1.67 13.93
N HIS A 171 11.73 1.56 13.78
CA HIS A 171 10.86 2.69 13.44
C HIS A 171 10.81 3.71 14.60
N PHE A 172 10.58 3.23 15.82
CA PHE A 172 10.48 4.10 16.98
C PHE A 172 11.72 4.97 17.19
N ILE A 173 12.91 4.36 17.19
CA ILE A 173 14.16 5.11 17.44
C ILE A 173 14.44 6.13 16.33
N ARG A 174 14.12 5.82 15.08
CA ARG A 174 14.30 6.76 13.97
C ARG A 174 13.25 7.87 13.97
N SER A 175 12.02 7.59 14.35
CA SER A 175 11.01 8.62 14.58
C SER A 175 11.42 9.62 15.67
N TYR A 176 12.32 9.23 16.56
CA TYR A 176 12.91 10.14 17.53
C TYR A 176 14.17 10.85 16.99
N LEU A 177 15.07 10.12 16.32
CA LEU A 177 16.37 10.64 15.89
C LEU A 177 16.30 11.51 14.61
N TRP A 178 15.39 11.20 13.72
CA TRP A 178 15.24 11.88 12.41
C TRP A 178 14.22 13.01 12.43
N ARG A 179 13.66 13.30 13.61
CA ARG A 179 12.65 14.33 13.75
C ARG A 179 13.18 15.70 13.42
N ASP A 180 12.48 16.41 12.52
CA ASP A 180 12.76 17.81 12.18
C ASP A 180 11.54 18.71 12.48
N GLU A 181 11.77 20.03 12.57
CA GLU A 181 10.70 21.01 12.72
C GLU A 181 10.31 21.55 11.34
N TYR A 182 9.11 21.25 10.90
CA TYR A 182 8.54 21.85 9.69
C TYR A 182 7.07 22.19 9.92
N LYS A 183 6.58 23.12 9.07
CA LYS A 183 5.14 23.40 9.00
C LYS A 183 4.49 22.34 8.12
N ALA A 184 3.45 21.72 8.63
CA ALA A 184 2.59 20.85 7.86
C ALA A 184 1.90 21.65 6.74
N TYR A 185 1.67 21.00 5.61
CA TYR A 185 0.91 21.59 4.50
C TYR A 185 -0.49 20.99 4.47
N ASN A 186 -1.49 21.85 4.32
CA ASN A 186 -2.78 21.37 3.86
C ASN A 186 -2.64 20.97 2.40
N GLN A 187 -3.02 19.75 2.10
CA GLN A 187 -3.10 19.29 0.73
C GLN A 187 -4.43 19.81 0.16
N ASP A 188 -4.34 20.82 -0.71
CA ASP A 188 -5.47 21.35 -1.46
C ASP A 188 -5.92 20.35 -2.54
N ASP A 189 -6.86 20.71 -3.37
CA ASP A 189 -7.40 19.96 -4.50
C ASP A 189 -6.30 19.20 -5.29
N ASP A 190 -6.28 17.86 -5.20
CA ASP A 190 -5.24 17.02 -5.79
C ASP A 190 -5.84 15.78 -6.47
N PHE A 191 -5.19 15.35 -7.54
CA PHE A 191 -5.52 14.15 -8.30
C PHE A 191 -4.29 13.26 -8.46
N ILE A 192 -4.40 12.01 -8.04
CA ILE A 192 -3.37 11.01 -8.18
C ILE A 192 -3.97 9.75 -8.83
N PHE A 193 -3.33 9.24 -9.85
CA PHE A 193 -3.63 7.95 -10.43
C PHE A 193 -2.36 7.11 -10.47
N TYR A 194 -2.45 5.91 -9.94
CA TYR A 194 -1.41 4.89 -9.97
C TYR A 194 -1.79 3.86 -11.04
N PRO A 195 -1.24 3.95 -12.27
CA PRO A 195 -1.64 3.09 -13.38
C PRO A 195 -1.31 1.61 -13.16
N ASP A 196 -0.20 1.30 -12.47
CA ASP A 196 0.22 -0.09 -12.26
C ASP A 196 -0.68 -0.80 -11.22
N ALA A 197 -1.01 -0.13 -10.13
CA ALA A 197 -1.95 -0.62 -9.12
C ALA A 197 -3.42 -0.35 -9.48
N GLN A 198 -3.67 0.47 -10.48
CA GLN A 198 -4.98 0.98 -10.87
C GLN A 198 -5.74 1.64 -9.70
N TRP A 199 -5.02 2.41 -8.87
CA TRP A 199 -5.62 3.16 -7.77
C TRP A 199 -5.84 4.62 -8.18
N TYR A 200 -7.09 5.06 -8.05
CA TYR A 200 -7.54 6.43 -8.33
C TYR A 200 -7.78 7.15 -7.02
N ILE A 201 -7.24 8.35 -6.89
CA ILE A 201 -7.32 9.16 -5.67
C ILE A 201 -7.66 10.59 -6.05
N ARG A 202 -8.68 11.14 -5.42
CA ARG A 202 -9.11 12.51 -5.59
C ARG A 202 -9.27 13.16 -4.22
N LYS A 203 -8.50 14.22 -3.98
CA LYS A 203 -8.59 15.00 -2.76
C LYS A 203 -9.22 16.33 -3.10
N LEU A 204 -10.26 16.69 -2.40
CA LEU A 204 -10.99 17.93 -2.55
C LEU A 204 -11.02 18.67 -1.20
N ASN A 205 -11.29 19.98 -1.22
CA ASN A 205 -11.29 20.76 0.02
C ASN A 205 -12.27 20.23 1.08
N SER A 206 -13.39 19.64 0.65
CA SER A 206 -14.45 19.14 1.52
C SER A 206 -14.33 17.64 1.83
N PHE A 207 -13.88 16.83 0.86
CA PHE A 207 -13.82 15.38 1.03
C PHE A 207 -12.69 14.75 0.20
N GLY A 208 -12.38 13.50 0.48
CA GLY A 208 -11.47 12.67 -0.32
C GLY A 208 -12.19 11.44 -0.86
N PHE A 209 -11.84 11.07 -2.09
CA PHE A 209 -12.35 9.90 -2.79
C PHE A 209 -11.19 9.02 -3.21
N ALA A 210 -11.33 7.70 -3.07
CA ALA A 210 -10.42 6.74 -3.66
C ALA A 210 -11.21 5.55 -4.22
N ALA A 211 -10.75 5.00 -5.34
CA ALA A 211 -11.27 3.77 -5.91
C ALA A 211 -10.14 2.93 -6.49
N LYS A 212 -10.34 1.63 -6.63
CA LYS A 212 -9.30 0.72 -7.14
C LYS A 212 -9.82 -0.18 -8.26
N GLY A 213 -8.93 -0.46 -9.21
CA GLY A 213 -8.99 -1.56 -10.15
C GLY A 213 -8.00 -2.67 -9.75
N GLY A 214 -6.99 -2.93 -10.59
CA GLY A 214 -5.95 -3.92 -10.36
C GLY A 214 -6.39 -5.34 -10.62
N ASN A 215 -5.81 -6.29 -9.89
CA ASN A 215 -6.15 -7.70 -9.99
C ASN A 215 -6.26 -8.34 -8.60
N ASN A 216 -6.96 -9.48 -8.54
CA ASN A 216 -7.20 -10.20 -7.28
C ASN A 216 -6.07 -11.20 -6.91
N GLY A 217 -4.90 -11.09 -7.53
CA GLY A 217 -3.71 -11.91 -7.24
C GLY A 217 -2.55 -11.15 -6.58
N GLU A 218 -2.73 -9.90 -6.20
CA GLU A 218 -1.71 -9.09 -5.54
C GLU A 218 -1.42 -9.61 -4.13
N SER A 219 -0.21 -9.33 -3.62
CA SER A 219 0.11 -9.64 -2.22
C SER A 219 -0.83 -8.87 -1.28
N HIS A 220 -1.33 -9.55 -0.25
CA HIS A 220 -2.23 -8.97 0.74
C HIS A 220 -3.54 -8.40 0.18
N ASN A 221 -3.94 -8.78 -1.04
CA ASN A 221 -5.15 -8.28 -1.69
C ASN A 221 -6.44 -8.76 -0.99
N HIS A 222 -7.51 -8.04 -1.32
CA HIS A 222 -8.89 -8.44 -1.12
C HIS A 222 -9.57 -8.61 -2.47
N ASN A 223 -10.65 -9.38 -2.55
CA ASN A 223 -11.46 -9.53 -3.78
C ASN A 223 -12.45 -8.36 -3.87
N ASP A 224 -11.93 -7.17 -4.21
CA ASP A 224 -12.59 -5.88 -4.03
C ASP A 224 -12.39 -4.91 -5.21
N ILE A 225 -12.10 -5.44 -6.41
CA ILE A 225 -11.92 -4.66 -7.63
C ILE A 225 -13.18 -3.83 -7.92
N GLY A 226 -13.00 -2.51 -8.09
CA GLY A 226 -14.08 -1.54 -8.24
C GLY A 226 -14.60 -0.99 -6.91
N SER A 227 -14.06 -1.40 -5.76
CA SER A 227 -14.40 -0.82 -4.45
C SER A 227 -13.91 0.62 -4.34
N PHE A 228 -14.54 1.39 -3.45
CA PHE A 228 -14.24 2.80 -3.26
C PHE A 228 -14.37 3.24 -1.80
N ILE A 229 -13.71 4.34 -1.48
CA ILE A 229 -13.73 5.01 -0.18
C ILE A 229 -14.12 6.46 -0.40
N ILE A 230 -15.02 6.99 0.43
CA ILE A 230 -15.28 8.42 0.57
C ILE A 230 -14.98 8.82 2.01
N ALA A 231 -14.11 9.81 2.18
CA ALA A 231 -13.74 10.34 3.49
C ALA A 231 -14.10 11.82 3.61
N TYR A 232 -14.70 12.19 4.73
CA TYR A 232 -15.10 13.56 5.06
C TYR A 232 -14.71 13.87 6.51
N GLU A 233 -14.15 15.03 6.77
CA GLU A 233 -13.75 15.50 8.11
C GLU A 233 -12.97 14.45 8.92
N GLY A 234 -12.02 13.79 8.27
CA GLY A 234 -11.15 12.80 8.91
C GLY A 234 -11.76 11.43 9.16
N LYS A 235 -12.96 11.16 8.60
CA LYS A 235 -13.66 9.87 8.75
C LYS A 235 -14.00 9.29 7.38
N GLN A 236 -13.84 8.00 7.22
CA GLN A 236 -14.41 7.30 6.07
C GLN A 236 -15.93 7.19 6.26
N ILE A 237 -16.70 7.72 5.30
CA ILE A 237 -18.16 7.63 5.25
C ILE A 237 -18.57 6.36 4.50
N PHE A 238 -18.12 6.20 3.25
CA PHE A 238 -18.03 4.90 2.61
C PHE A 238 -16.64 4.36 2.88
N ALA A 239 -16.60 3.13 3.38
CA ALA A 239 -15.40 2.62 4.01
C ALA A 239 -14.93 1.32 3.36
N ASP A 240 -13.62 1.14 3.36
CA ASP A 240 -13.01 -0.17 3.27
C ASP A 240 -12.73 -0.67 4.71
N ILE A 241 -13.08 -1.91 5.01
CA ILE A 241 -12.97 -2.44 6.37
C ILE A 241 -11.52 -2.80 6.76
N GLY A 242 -10.62 -2.82 5.77
CA GLY A 242 -9.20 -3.07 5.97
C GLY A 242 -8.88 -4.52 6.38
N ALA A 243 -7.72 -4.72 6.99
CA ALA A 243 -7.23 -6.03 7.40
C ALA A 243 -8.07 -6.69 8.49
N GLY A 244 -8.14 -8.02 8.45
CA GLY A 244 -8.66 -8.85 9.53
C GLY A 244 -7.60 -9.21 10.59
N GLU A 245 -7.98 -10.08 11.53
CA GLU A 245 -7.04 -10.63 12.50
C GLU A 245 -6.08 -11.63 11.83
N TYR A 246 -4.79 -11.43 12.02
CA TYR A 246 -3.74 -12.27 11.43
C TYR A 246 -3.61 -13.59 12.19
N THR A 247 -4.25 -14.60 11.69
CA THR A 247 -4.15 -16.00 12.13
C THR A 247 -3.47 -16.84 11.06
N SER A 248 -3.09 -18.06 11.37
CA SER A 248 -2.58 -19.01 10.36
C SER A 248 -3.61 -19.30 9.27
N ASP A 249 -4.90 -19.30 9.63
CA ASP A 249 -6.00 -19.53 8.71
C ASP A 249 -6.23 -18.35 7.76
N TYR A 250 -6.02 -17.12 8.23
CA TYR A 250 -6.08 -15.90 7.40
C TYR A 250 -5.07 -15.91 6.23
N PHE A 251 -3.96 -16.63 6.37
CA PHE A 251 -2.94 -16.80 5.33
C PHE A 251 -2.99 -18.18 4.64
N SER A 252 -4.10 -18.91 4.79
CA SER A 252 -4.34 -20.19 4.13
C SER A 252 -5.24 -20.04 2.90
N GLU A 253 -5.61 -21.15 2.30
CA GLU A 253 -6.65 -21.24 1.25
C GLU A 253 -8.04 -20.72 1.70
N ASN A 254 -8.23 -20.50 3.01
CA ASN A 254 -9.45 -19.95 3.57
C ASN A 254 -9.47 -18.41 3.59
N ARG A 255 -8.40 -17.73 3.13
CA ARG A 255 -8.27 -16.27 3.17
C ARG A 255 -9.56 -15.57 2.70
N TYR A 256 -10.06 -15.93 1.53
CA TYR A 256 -11.21 -15.26 0.91
C TYR A 256 -12.59 -15.69 1.44
N LYS A 257 -12.63 -16.49 2.53
CA LYS A 257 -13.85 -16.75 3.31
C LYS A 257 -14.07 -15.71 4.41
N TYR A 258 -13.05 -14.90 4.75
CA TYR A 258 -13.19 -13.82 5.71
C TYR A 258 -13.93 -12.64 5.06
N LEU A 259 -14.75 -11.96 5.86
CA LEU A 259 -15.53 -10.82 5.37
C LEU A 259 -14.64 -9.73 4.79
N CYS A 260 -13.54 -9.42 5.46
CA CYS A 260 -12.63 -8.33 5.08
C CYS A 260 -11.83 -8.60 3.79
N THR A 261 -11.67 -9.84 3.38
CA THR A 261 -10.91 -10.20 2.17
C THR A 261 -11.77 -10.64 1.01
N SER A 262 -13.07 -10.86 1.26
CA SER A 262 -14.05 -11.23 0.23
C SER A 262 -14.86 -10.01 -0.23
N SER A 263 -15.42 -10.07 -1.44
CA SER A 263 -16.32 -9.04 -1.97
C SER A 263 -17.51 -8.72 -1.05
N LEU A 264 -17.84 -9.60 -0.11
CA LEU A 264 -18.94 -9.38 0.83
C LEU A 264 -18.66 -8.25 1.83
N GLY A 265 -17.39 -7.91 2.05
CA GLY A 265 -16.96 -6.80 2.92
C GLY A 265 -16.65 -5.50 2.19
N HIS A 266 -16.92 -5.42 0.90
CA HIS A 266 -16.54 -4.29 0.05
C HIS A 266 -17.72 -3.72 -0.73
N SER A 267 -17.55 -2.47 -1.22
CA SER A 267 -18.55 -1.73 -2.00
C SER A 267 -18.49 -2.16 -3.48
N VAL A 268 -18.80 -3.43 -3.73
CA VAL A 268 -18.81 -4.05 -5.07
C VAL A 268 -20.08 -4.88 -5.26
N PRO A 269 -20.58 -5.04 -6.50
CA PRO A 269 -21.78 -5.82 -6.76
C PRO A 269 -21.56 -7.32 -6.54
N ILE A 270 -22.63 -8.02 -6.19
CA ILE A 270 -22.74 -9.49 -6.22
C ILE A 270 -23.68 -9.84 -7.37
N ILE A 271 -23.21 -10.65 -8.33
CA ILE A 271 -23.92 -10.96 -9.57
C ILE A 271 -24.35 -12.42 -9.54
N ASN A 272 -25.66 -12.69 -9.64
CA ASN A 272 -26.24 -14.05 -9.57
C ASN A 272 -25.79 -14.85 -8.35
N GLY A 273 -25.49 -14.16 -7.22
CA GLY A 273 -24.97 -14.77 -6.00
C GLY A 273 -23.46 -15.04 -6.00
N TYR A 274 -22.74 -14.70 -7.06
CA TYR A 274 -21.28 -14.85 -7.16
C TYR A 274 -20.57 -13.57 -6.74
N ALA A 275 -19.58 -13.73 -5.87
CA ALA A 275 -18.58 -12.73 -5.54
C ALA A 275 -17.41 -12.77 -6.54
N GLN A 276 -16.52 -11.80 -6.48
CA GLN A 276 -15.27 -11.81 -7.24
C GLN A 276 -14.39 -12.98 -6.81
N LYS A 277 -13.57 -13.49 -7.72
CA LYS A 277 -12.64 -14.61 -7.51
C LYS A 277 -11.24 -14.10 -7.21
N ASP A 278 -10.45 -14.92 -6.53
CA ASP A 278 -9.03 -14.70 -6.28
C ASP A 278 -8.18 -15.21 -7.45
N GLY A 279 -7.10 -14.52 -7.74
CA GLY A 279 -6.14 -14.85 -8.79
C GLY A 279 -5.80 -13.67 -9.69
N ILE A 280 -4.60 -13.67 -10.25
CA ILE A 280 -4.09 -12.60 -11.12
C ILE A 280 -4.88 -12.46 -12.43
N GLU A 281 -5.51 -13.54 -12.88
CA GLU A 281 -6.38 -13.58 -14.05
C GLU A 281 -7.69 -12.81 -13.83
N TYR A 282 -8.09 -12.58 -12.58
CA TYR A 282 -9.28 -11.81 -12.21
C TYR A 282 -8.89 -10.35 -12.00
N ASN A 283 -9.17 -9.50 -12.99
CA ASN A 283 -8.67 -8.13 -13.06
C ASN A 283 -9.70 -7.16 -13.62
N ALA A 284 -9.40 -5.87 -13.53
CA ALA A 284 -10.15 -4.80 -14.17
C ALA A 284 -9.43 -4.28 -15.41
N GLU A 285 -10.21 -3.69 -16.31
CA GLU A 285 -9.73 -2.88 -17.42
C GLU A 285 -10.09 -1.41 -17.20
N ILE A 286 -9.09 -0.52 -17.21
CA ILE A 286 -9.32 0.92 -17.07
C ILE A 286 -9.77 1.48 -18.42
N ILE A 287 -10.97 2.08 -18.43
CA ILE A 287 -11.54 2.74 -19.59
C ILE A 287 -11.14 4.23 -19.59
N LYS A 288 -11.18 4.87 -18.41
CA LYS A 288 -10.83 6.27 -18.26
C LYS A 288 -10.38 6.57 -16.83
N ALA A 289 -9.33 7.37 -16.70
CA ALA A 289 -8.87 7.89 -15.41
C ALA A 289 -8.35 9.33 -15.62
N ASP A 290 -9.18 10.30 -15.34
CA ASP A 290 -8.81 11.71 -15.33
C ASP A 290 -9.28 12.40 -14.03
N LYS A 291 -9.05 13.69 -13.90
CA LYS A 291 -9.34 14.43 -12.67
C LYS A 291 -10.78 14.29 -12.18
N ASP A 292 -11.74 14.21 -13.09
CA ASP A 292 -13.18 14.30 -12.79
C ASP A 292 -13.93 12.99 -13.04
N GLU A 293 -13.24 11.96 -13.61
CA GLU A 293 -13.87 10.69 -13.92
C GLU A 293 -12.91 9.50 -13.76
N PHE A 294 -13.42 8.44 -13.13
CA PHE A 294 -12.80 7.13 -13.11
C PHE A 294 -13.79 6.10 -13.62
N CYS A 295 -13.44 5.41 -14.71
CA CYS A 295 -14.30 4.42 -15.36
C CYS A 295 -13.52 3.16 -15.66
N LEU A 296 -14.06 2.00 -15.26
CA LEU A 296 -13.42 0.70 -15.40
C LEU A 296 -14.43 -0.40 -15.70
N ASP A 297 -14.01 -1.41 -16.45
CA ASP A 297 -14.73 -2.67 -16.58
C ASP A 297 -14.22 -3.66 -15.53
N ILE A 298 -15.11 -4.10 -14.64
CA ILE A 298 -14.79 -5.04 -13.56
C ILE A 298 -15.34 -6.45 -13.85
N SER A 299 -15.84 -6.73 -15.04
CA SER A 299 -16.40 -8.05 -15.40
C SER A 299 -15.38 -9.16 -15.25
N GLY A 300 -14.11 -8.88 -15.59
CA GLY A 300 -12.99 -9.82 -15.45
C GLY A 300 -12.77 -10.33 -14.01
N ALA A 301 -13.18 -9.57 -13.00
CA ALA A 301 -13.04 -9.95 -11.60
C ALA A 301 -13.95 -11.12 -11.18
N TYR A 302 -15.03 -11.37 -11.90
CA TYR A 302 -16.04 -12.39 -11.53
C TYR A 302 -15.79 -13.76 -12.16
N GLY A 303 -15.20 -13.80 -13.36
CA GLY A 303 -14.98 -15.05 -14.11
C GLY A 303 -16.28 -15.82 -14.36
N ILE A 304 -17.34 -15.11 -14.76
CA ILE A 304 -18.67 -15.63 -15.11
C ILE A 304 -18.87 -15.44 -16.61
N GLU A 305 -19.09 -16.54 -17.34
CA GLU A 305 -19.18 -16.50 -18.82
C GLU A 305 -20.33 -15.63 -19.33
N GLU A 306 -21.45 -15.58 -18.61
CA GLU A 306 -22.62 -14.80 -18.97
C GLU A 306 -22.46 -13.29 -18.75
N VAL A 307 -21.47 -12.87 -17.95
CA VAL A 307 -21.18 -11.47 -17.66
C VAL A 307 -20.24 -10.92 -18.73
N ARG A 308 -20.77 -10.14 -19.66
CA ARG A 308 -20.01 -9.58 -20.79
C ARG A 308 -19.33 -8.26 -20.47
N ALA A 309 -19.94 -7.44 -19.64
CA ALA A 309 -19.35 -6.22 -19.11
C ALA A 309 -20.02 -5.81 -17.79
N VAL A 310 -19.23 -5.23 -16.91
CA VAL A 310 -19.68 -4.52 -15.71
C VAL A 310 -18.91 -3.21 -15.68
N ILE A 311 -19.48 -2.19 -16.31
CA ILE A 311 -18.84 -0.87 -16.40
C ILE A 311 -19.21 -0.06 -15.18
N ARG A 312 -18.23 0.23 -14.35
CA ARG A 312 -18.37 1.07 -13.16
C ARG A 312 -17.74 2.41 -13.43
N LYS A 313 -18.55 3.48 -13.35
CA LYS A 313 -18.12 4.86 -13.58
C LYS A 313 -18.37 5.71 -12.35
N PHE A 314 -17.33 6.40 -11.91
CA PHE A 314 -17.38 7.44 -10.89
C PHE A 314 -17.17 8.79 -11.55
N GLU A 315 -18.08 9.72 -11.34
CA GLU A 315 -17.95 11.13 -11.71
C GLU A 315 -17.76 11.94 -10.43
N ILE A 316 -16.63 12.66 -10.31
CA ILE A 316 -16.22 13.32 -9.08
C ILE A 316 -16.32 14.84 -9.27
N MET A 317 -17.19 15.48 -8.51
CA MET A 317 -17.40 16.93 -8.48
C MET A 317 -16.94 17.52 -7.16
N SER A 318 -17.04 18.83 -7.00
CA SER A 318 -16.55 19.55 -5.83
C SER A 318 -17.14 19.08 -4.49
N ASP A 319 -18.36 18.54 -4.50
CA ASP A 319 -19.12 18.15 -3.31
C ASP A 319 -19.93 16.84 -3.48
N THR A 320 -19.78 16.19 -4.63
CA THR A 320 -20.63 15.05 -5.03
C THR A 320 -19.80 14.00 -5.76
N VAL A 321 -20.08 12.75 -5.50
CA VAL A 321 -19.62 11.60 -6.32
C VAL A 321 -20.84 10.90 -6.86
N ILE A 322 -20.90 10.71 -8.18
CA ILE A 322 -21.94 9.92 -8.85
C ILE A 322 -21.32 8.59 -9.26
N LEU A 323 -21.90 7.50 -8.77
CA LEU A 323 -21.61 6.15 -9.23
C LEU A 323 -22.68 5.69 -10.22
N THR A 324 -22.24 5.23 -11.37
CA THR A 324 -23.09 4.57 -12.39
C THR A 324 -22.52 3.20 -12.70
N ASP A 325 -23.34 2.17 -12.55
CA ASP A 325 -23.00 0.80 -12.92
C ASP A 325 -23.86 0.34 -14.10
N GLU A 326 -23.20 -0.10 -15.19
CA GLU A 326 -23.85 -0.69 -16.37
C GLU A 326 -23.50 -2.17 -16.45
N PHE A 327 -24.54 -3.03 -16.49
CA PHE A 327 -24.39 -4.48 -16.60
C PHE A 327 -24.80 -4.98 -17.97
N LYS A 328 -23.93 -5.73 -18.64
CA LYS A 328 -24.23 -6.49 -19.86
C LYS A 328 -24.12 -7.97 -19.54
N ILE A 329 -25.27 -8.61 -19.33
CA ILE A 329 -25.33 -10.01 -18.87
C ILE A 329 -26.22 -10.77 -19.84
N GLU A 330 -25.76 -11.93 -20.30
CA GLU A 330 -26.51 -12.84 -21.14
C GLU A 330 -27.45 -13.70 -20.28
N GLY A 331 -28.65 -13.98 -20.77
CA GLY A 331 -29.65 -14.81 -20.10
C GLY A 331 -30.96 -14.10 -19.82
N GLU A 332 -31.98 -14.87 -19.47
CA GLU A 332 -33.34 -14.35 -19.25
C GLU A 332 -33.54 -13.69 -17.87
N ARG A 333 -32.70 -14.01 -16.88
CA ARG A 333 -32.79 -13.50 -15.51
C ARG A 333 -31.41 -13.22 -14.95
N CYS A 334 -31.26 -12.04 -14.37
CA CYS A 334 -30.07 -11.64 -13.63
C CYS A 334 -30.50 -11.08 -12.27
N ASN A 335 -29.79 -11.49 -11.23
CA ASN A 335 -29.92 -10.93 -9.89
C ASN A 335 -28.65 -10.16 -9.55
N ILE A 336 -28.77 -8.85 -9.37
CA ILE A 336 -27.65 -7.96 -8.99
C ILE A 336 -27.97 -7.42 -7.60
N ILE A 337 -27.01 -7.54 -6.70
CA ILE A 337 -27.05 -6.95 -5.37
C ILE A 337 -25.93 -5.93 -5.28
N GLU A 338 -26.27 -4.64 -5.40
CA GLU A 338 -25.33 -3.55 -5.10
C GLU A 338 -25.07 -3.50 -3.59
N ARG A 339 -23.80 -3.44 -3.23
CA ARG A 339 -23.35 -3.38 -1.85
C ARG A 339 -22.60 -2.09 -1.61
N PHE A 340 -22.90 -1.46 -0.49
CA PHE A 340 -22.22 -0.26 -0.04
C PHE A 340 -21.82 -0.43 1.43
N ILE A 341 -20.54 -0.38 1.71
CA ILE A 341 -20.02 -0.47 3.07
C ILE A 341 -19.92 0.94 3.63
N SER A 342 -20.72 1.25 4.62
CA SER A 342 -20.79 2.57 5.24
C SER A 342 -20.73 2.47 6.76
N VAL A 343 -20.11 3.46 7.40
CA VAL A 343 -20.11 3.64 8.87
C VAL A 343 -21.28 4.47 9.37
N ILE A 344 -22.07 5.02 8.47
CA ILE A 344 -23.29 5.77 8.75
C ILE A 344 -24.49 5.07 8.12
N ASN A 345 -25.66 5.18 8.73
CA ASN A 345 -26.90 4.73 8.11
C ASN A 345 -27.28 5.68 6.98
N PRO A 346 -27.46 5.20 5.74
CA PRO A 346 -27.95 6.02 4.66
C PRO A 346 -29.39 6.44 4.90
N GLU A 347 -29.70 7.70 4.65
CA GLU A 347 -31.09 8.15 4.54
C GLU A 347 -31.44 8.11 3.04
N TYR A 348 -32.57 7.45 2.73
CA TYR A 348 -33.14 7.49 1.39
C TYR A 348 -33.90 8.82 1.24
N ILE A 349 -33.50 9.62 0.29
CA ILE A 349 -34.17 10.88 -0.07
C ILE A 349 -35.17 10.61 -1.21
#